data_f3a322d782e1bcf425852cea93e8b240
#
_entry.id   f3a322d782e1bcf425852cea93e8b240
#
_cell.length_a   1.000
_cell.length_b   1.000
_cell.length_c   1.000
_cell.angle_alpha   90.00
_cell.angle_beta   90.00
_cell.angle_gamma   90.00
#
_symmetry.space_group_name_H-M   'P 1'
#
loop_
_entity.id
_entity.type
_entity.pdbx_description
1 polymer ?
#
loop_
_entity_poly.entity_id
_entity_poly.type
_entity_poly.pdbx_seq_one_letter_code
_entity_poly.pdbx_strand_id
1 'polypeptide(L)'
;MAKHSGEAGTPHKAAQETAIPAISVAPPRAPIPHEGKPVKKVGFIVNDTIQAANEQSHRLGRILTGKGVQVYETHSARPDKSVKWRREDALDIIFTFGGDGTILRAAQAAAPLGVPILGVNLGRVGFLTEINPWQFEEKLPTFLEGEYWLERRAMLQAELWRGEKLVGSYLALNDVVASRASLSRVVNCHLTVNGARVTTIVADGVIVATPTGSTAYSMAAGGPILHPELRSVVITPIAPYLTVIKSMVLPDDNTIELGIDTDDESFLTVDGQSFVALHDGDRILIKVAPNPCIFARVQDRDYFSSTLVSRLRRSD
;
A
#
# COMPACT_ATOMS: atom_id res chain seq x y z
N MET A 1 71.10 20.46 46.97
CA MET A 1 70.13 19.86 47.88
C MET A 1 68.72 20.34 47.44
N ALA A 2 67.99 19.54 46.69
CA ALA A 2 66.62 19.81 46.32
C ALA A 2 65.80 18.53 46.59
N LYS A 3 64.82 18.61 47.45
CA LYS A 3 63.90 17.54 47.84
C LYS A 3 62.78 17.47 46.83
N HIS A 4 62.62 16.29 46.21
CA HIS A 4 61.45 15.93 45.46
C HIS A 4 60.31 15.54 46.42
N SER A 5 59.19 16.22 46.36
CA SER A 5 57.94 15.83 46.98
C SER A 5 57.08 15.09 45.95
N GLY A 6 56.78 13.82 46.26
CA GLY A 6 55.94 12.98 45.42
C GLY A 6 54.47 13.35 45.56
N GLU A 7 53.79 13.55 44.46
CA GLU A 7 52.31 13.63 44.39
C GLU A 7 51.72 12.22 44.35
N ALA A 8 50.83 11.97 45.30
CA ALA A 8 50.05 10.74 45.39
C ALA A 8 48.89 10.78 44.37
N GLY A 9 48.92 9.85 43.41
CA GLY A 9 47.88 9.64 42.43
C GLY A 9 46.58 9.15 43.08
N THR A 10 45.49 9.84 42.82
CA THR A 10 44.13 9.47 43.22
C THR A 10 43.66 8.24 42.40
N PRO A 11 43.02 7.24 43.03
CA PRO A 11 42.57 6.06 42.29
C PRO A 11 41.32 6.42 41.45
N HIS A 12 41.40 6.13 40.13
CA HIS A 12 40.29 6.15 39.20
C HIS A 12 39.20 5.21 39.72
N LYS A 13 38.02 5.74 40.08
CA LYS A 13 36.79 4.94 40.26
C LYS A 13 36.44 4.27 38.96
N ALA A 14 36.51 2.95 38.92
CA ALA A 14 35.97 2.12 37.84
C ALA A 14 34.45 2.44 37.72
N ALA A 15 34.05 2.82 36.51
CA ALA A 15 32.64 2.97 36.19
C ALA A 15 31.97 1.59 36.27
N GLN A 16 31.01 1.45 37.17
CA GLN A 16 30.14 0.27 37.21
C GLN A 16 29.33 0.22 35.91
N GLU A 17 29.62 -0.77 35.07
CA GLU A 17 28.83 -1.12 33.91
C GLU A 17 27.45 -1.56 34.43
N THR A 18 26.46 -0.70 34.29
CA THR A 18 25.05 -1.03 34.56
C THR A 18 24.60 -1.99 33.45
N ALA A 19 24.50 -3.28 33.78
CA ALA A 19 23.97 -4.29 32.88
C ALA A 19 22.55 -3.87 32.44
N ILE A 20 22.36 -3.68 31.14
CA ILE A 20 21.05 -3.44 30.55
C ILE A 20 20.22 -4.69 30.81
N PRO A 21 19.03 -4.56 31.49
CA PRO A 21 18.19 -5.73 31.74
C PRO A 21 17.79 -6.37 30.41
N ALA A 22 17.87 -7.71 30.34
CA ALA A 22 17.48 -8.47 29.17
C ALA A 22 16.01 -8.15 28.83
N ILE A 23 15.77 -7.66 27.60
CA ILE A 23 14.44 -7.42 27.09
C ILE A 23 13.71 -8.77 27.06
N SER A 24 12.66 -8.91 27.84
CA SER A 24 11.80 -10.08 27.81
C SER A 24 11.19 -10.20 26.40
N VAL A 25 11.52 -11.28 25.69
CA VAL A 25 10.89 -11.58 24.39
C VAL A 25 9.42 -11.85 24.66
N ALA A 26 8.54 -11.09 24.00
CA ALA A 26 7.09 -11.33 24.10
C ALA A 26 6.77 -12.80 23.74
N PRO A 27 5.83 -13.45 24.41
CA PRO A 27 5.43 -14.81 24.06
C PRO A 27 4.93 -14.84 22.59
N PRO A 28 5.08 -15.99 21.89
CA PRO A 28 4.57 -16.14 20.54
C PRO A 28 3.08 -15.78 20.51
N ARG A 29 2.66 -15.02 19.48
CA ARG A 29 1.26 -14.64 19.30
C ARG A 29 0.39 -15.90 19.23
N ALA A 30 -0.82 -15.81 19.77
CA ALA A 30 -1.82 -16.89 19.65
C ALA A 30 -2.05 -17.24 18.16
N PRO A 31 -2.39 -18.50 17.84
CA PRO A 31 -2.71 -18.90 16.47
C PRO A 31 -3.75 -17.96 15.86
N ILE A 32 -3.55 -17.60 14.61
CA ILE A 32 -4.46 -16.69 13.88
C ILE A 32 -5.76 -17.45 13.63
N PRO A 33 -6.93 -16.95 14.07
CA PRO A 33 -8.18 -17.58 13.72
C PRO A 33 -8.39 -17.53 12.21
N HIS A 34 -8.80 -18.64 11.61
CA HIS A 34 -9.21 -18.67 10.20
C HIS A 34 -10.55 -17.94 10.07
N GLU A 35 -10.57 -16.87 9.27
CA GLU A 35 -11.77 -16.06 8.99
C GLU A 35 -12.34 -16.37 7.60
N GLY A 36 -11.65 -17.21 6.84
CA GLY A 36 -12.01 -17.56 5.48
C GLY A 36 -13.31 -18.35 5.40
N LYS A 37 -13.93 -18.35 4.24
CA LYS A 37 -15.07 -19.19 3.89
C LYS A 37 -14.64 -20.20 2.83
N PRO A 38 -15.25 -21.41 2.81
CA PRO A 38 -15.02 -22.34 1.71
C PRO A 38 -15.26 -21.67 0.35
N VAL A 39 -14.31 -21.85 -0.56
CA VAL A 39 -14.31 -21.18 -1.86
C VAL A 39 -15.03 -22.02 -2.90
N LYS A 40 -16.08 -21.47 -3.52
CA LYS A 40 -16.89 -22.10 -4.57
C LYS A 40 -16.89 -21.30 -5.87
N LYS A 41 -16.71 -19.97 -5.78
CA LYS A 41 -16.72 -19.06 -6.92
C LYS A 41 -15.49 -18.16 -6.86
N VAL A 42 -14.66 -18.22 -7.88
CA VAL A 42 -13.40 -17.50 -7.98
C VAL A 42 -13.41 -16.54 -9.15
N GLY A 43 -13.00 -15.29 -8.92
CA GLY A 43 -12.66 -14.35 -9.97
C GLY A 43 -11.17 -14.42 -10.29
N PHE A 44 -10.80 -14.41 -11.57
CA PHE A 44 -9.40 -14.26 -12.00
C PHE A 44 -9.19 -12.89 -12.62
N ILE A 45 -8.14 -12.19 -12.18
CA ILE A 45 -7.61 -11.01 -12.85
C ILE A 45 -6.22 -11.36 -13.37
N VAL A 46 -6.08 -11.40 -14.67
CA VAL A 46 -4.86 -11.85 -15.35
C VAL A 46 -4.19 -10.67 -16.05
N ASN A 47 -2.91 -10.46 -15.80
CA ASN A 47 -2.10 -9.55 -16.58
C ASN A 47 -1.70 -10.24 -17.90
N ASP A 48 -2.49 -10.05 -18.94
CA ASP A 48 -2.34 -10.70 -20.24
C ASP A 48 -1.09 -10.25 -21.03
N THR A 49 -0.36 -9.24 -20.57
CA THR A 49 0.95 -8.89 -21.14
C THR A 49 2.07 -9.83 -20.67
N ILE A 50 1.81 -10.64 -19.63
CA ILE A 50 2.76 -11.61 -19.07
C ILE A 50 2.34 -12.99 -19.49
N GLN A 51 3.13 -13.64 -20.38
CA GLN A 51 2.82 -14.98 -20.87
C GLN A 51 2.63 -15.98 -19.71
N ALA A 52 3.51 -15.95 -18.72
CA ALA A 52 3.40 -16.83 -17.55
C ALA A 52 2.08 -16.62 -16.76
N ALA A 53 1.48 -15.41 -16.79
CA ALA A 53 0.21 -15.15 -16.14
C ALA A 53 -0.94 -15.89 -16.86
N ASN A 54 -0.96 -15.85 -18.18
CA ASN A 54 -1.94 -16.58 -18.98
C ASN A 54 -1.80 -18.10 -18.82
N GLU A 55 -0.57 -18.62 -18.86
CA GLU A 55 -0.31 -20.06 -18.70
C GLU A 55 -0.75 -20.57 -17.31
N GLN A 56 -0.41 -19.81 -16.25
CA GLN A 56 -0.76 -20.20 -14.88
C GLN A 56 -2.26 -20.02 -14.59
N SER A 57 -2.91 -18.95 -15.06
CA SER A 57 -4.35 -18.80 -14.89
C SER A 57 -5.12 -19.94 -15.55
N HIS A 58 -4.78 -20.32 -16.77
CA HIS A 58 -5.39 -21.46 -17.46
C HIS A 58 -5.14 -22.80 -16.76
N ARG A 59 -3.92 -23.02 -16.25
CA ARG A 59 -3.58 -24.23 -15.49
C ARG A 59 -4.42 -24.32 -14.21
N LEU A 60 -4.42 -23.25 -13.41
CA LEU A 60 -5.12 -23.21 -12.13
C LEU A 60 -6.64 -23.22 -12.31
N GLY A 61 -7.15 -22.58 -13.37
CA GLY A 61 -8.57 -22.63 -13.74
C GLY A 61 -9.04 -24.06 -13.99
N ARG A 62 -8.26 -24.86 -14.71
CA ARG A 62 -8.58 -26.30 -14.93
C ARG A 62 -8.60 -27.10 -13.64
N ILE A 63 -7.64 -26.88 -12.75
CA ILE A 63 -7.56 -27.56 -11.45
C ILE A 63 -8.78 -27.22 -10.60
N LEU A 64 -9.14 -25.93 -10.49
CA LEU A 64 -10.29 -25.46 -9.73
C LEU A 64 -11.60 -26.01 -10.29
N THR A 65 -11.80 -25.93 -11.60
CA THR A 65 -13.01 -26.46 -12.27
C THR A 65 -13.12 -27.97 -12.06
N GLY A 66 -12.01 -28.71 -12.13
CA GLY A 66 -11.99 -30.15 -11.83
C GLY A 66 -12.37 -30.50 -10.38
N LYS A 67 -12.27 -29.52 -9.47
CA LYS A 67 -12.71 -29.63 -8.06
C LYS A 67 -14.12 -29.05 -7.82
N GLY A 68 -14.84 -28.68 -8.88
CA GLY A 68 -16.21 -28.15 -8.80
C GLY A 68 -16.29 -26.66 -8.47
N VAL A 69 -15.19 -25.91 -8.53
CA VAL A 69 -15.17 -24.46 -8.31
C VAL A 69 -15.51 -23.75 -9.63
N GLN A 70 -16.41 -22.76 -9.55
CA GLN A 70 -16.74 -21.90 -10.69
C GLN A 70 -15.66 -20.81 -10.83
N VAL A 71 -15.11 -20.66 -12.04
CA VAL A 71 -14.05 -19.69 -12.37
C VAL A 71 -14.57 -18.66 -13.34
N TYR A 72 -14.44 -17.38 -12.98
CA TYR A 72 -14.79 -16.23 -13.81
C TYR A 72 -13.50 -15.46 -14.12
N GLU A 73 -13.05 -15.49 -15.37
CA GLU A 73 -11.81 -14.87 -15.79
C GLU A 73 -12.04 -13.50 -16.43
N THR A 74 -11.19 -12.54 -16.09
CA THR A 74 -11.10 -11.23 -16.74
C THR A 74 -9.65 -10.86 -16.99
N HIS A 75 -9.39 -10.23 -18.13
CA HIS A 75 -8.06 -9.77 -18.52
C HIS A 75 -7.91 -8.28 -18.25
N SER A 76 -6.84 -7.89 -17.58
CA SER A 76 -6.61 -6.53 -17.09
C SER A 76 -5.24 -6.01 -17.49
N ALA A 77 -4.91 -6.04 -18.80
CA ALA A 77 -3.66 -5.48 -19.29
C ALA A 77 -3.70 -3.96 -19.47
N ARG A 78 -4.88 -3.37 -19.63
CA ARG A 78 -5.01 -1.96 -20.01
C ARG A 78 -5.79 -1.17 -18.99
N PRO A 79 -5.38 0.09 -18.69
CA PRO A 79 -6.09 0.97 -17.75
C PRO A 79 -7.55 1.24 -18.13
N ASP A 80 -7.89 1.14 -19.45
CA ASP A 80 -9.23 1.37 -19.99
C ASP A 80 -10.19 0.17 -19.81
N LYS A 81 -9.66 -1.01 -19.46
CA LYS A 81 -10.48 -2.19 -19.15
C LYS A 81 -10.71 -2.27 -17.64
N SER A 82 -11.64 -1.48 -17.13
CA SER A 82 -12.11 -1.62 -15.75
C SER A 82 -12.69 -3.01 -15.54
N VAL A 83 -12.18 -3.71 -14.53
CA VAL A 83 -12.76 -4.99 -14.09
C VAL A 83 -14.16 -4.70 -13.57
N LYS A 84 -15.18 -5.25 -14.23
CA LYS A 84 -16.58 -5.02 -13.87
C LYS A 84 -17.21 -6.31 -13.35
N TRP A 85 -16.93 -6.63 -12.11
CA TRP A 85 -17.74 -7.60 -11.40
C TRP A 85 -18.91 -6.92 -10.68
N ARG A 86 -20.00 -7.65 -10.53
CA ARG A 86 -21.19 -7.20 -9.84
C ARG A 86 -21.37 -7.99 -8.54
N ARG A 87 -22.14 -7.43 -7.62
CA ARG A 87 -22.49 -8.16 -6.38
C ARG A 87 -23.23 -9.46 -6.65
N GLU A 88 -23.98 -9.54 -7.76
CA GLU A 88 -24.71 -10.72 -8.18
C GLU A 88 -23.79 -11.88 -8.58
N ASP A 89 -22.53 -11.61 -8.97
CA ASP A 89 -21.54 -12.66 -9.29
C ASP A 89 -21.18 -13.46 -8.03
N ALA A 90 -21.36 -12.86 -6.84
CA ALA A 90 -21.18 -13.46 -5.53
C ALA A 90 -19.86 -14.25 -5.42
N LEU A 91 -18.75 -13.61 -5.83
CA LEU A 91 -17.41 -14.20 -5.77
C LEU A 91 -16.99 -14.38 -4.30
N ASP A 92 -16.40 -15.54 -3.99
CA ASP A 92 -15.84 -15.81 -2.67
C ASP A 92 -14.44 -15.22 -2.51
N ILE A 93 -13.64 -15.21 -3.60
CA ILE A 93 -12.27 -14.72 -3.63
C ILE A 93 -11.87 -14.32 -5.06
N ILE A 94 -10.91 -13.40 -5.16
CA ILE A 94 -10.31 -12.99 -6.43
C ILE A 94 -8.82 -13.38 -6.43
N PHE A 95 -8.40 -14.15 -7.41
CA PHE A 95 -6.99 -14.46 -7.63
C PHE A 95 -6.42 -13.51 -8.70
N THR A 96 -5.29 -12.89 -8.39
CA THR A 96 -4.59 -12.03 -9.34
C THR A 96 -3.33 -12.70 -9.83
N PHE A 97 -3.13 -12.72 -11.14
CA PHE A 97 -1.94 -13.29 -11.78
C PHE A 97 -1.09 -12.18 -12.37
N GLY A 98 -0.02 -11.81 -11.64
CA GLY A 98 0.88 -10.70 -11.99
C GLY A 98 1.70 -10.22 -10.81
N GLY A 99 2.14 -8.96 -10.88
CA GLY A 99 2.81 -8.25 -9.78
C GLY A 99 1.85 -7.32 -9.02
N ASP A 100 2.43 -6.50 -8.13
CA ASP A 100 1.68 -5.53 -7.30
C ASP A 100 0.76 -4.62 -8.13
N GLY A 101 1.18 -4.16 -9.33
CA GLY A 101 0.33 -3.36 -10.21
C GLY A 101 -0.97 -4.04 -10.65
N THR A 102 -1.00 -5.38 -10.75
CA THR A 102 -2.23 -6.14 -11.03
C THR A 102 -3.14 -6.17 -9.81
N ILE A 103 -2.54 -6.26 -8.61
CA ILE A 103 -3.28 -6.22 -7.35
C ILE A 103 -3.89 -4.83 -7.12
N LEU A 104 -3.19 -3.74 -7.46
CA LEU A 104 -3.75 -2.39 -7.35
C LEU A 104 -5.03 -2.24 -8.19
N ARG A 105 -5.04 -2.77 -9.42
CA ARG A 105 -6.26 -2.80 -10.25
C ARG A 105 -7.37 -3.67 -9.66
N ALA A 106 -6.99 -4.82 -9.10
CA ALA A 106 -7.94 -5.71 -8.44
C ALA A 106 -8.58 -5.05 -7.21
N ALA A 107 -7.80 -4.31 -6.43
CA ALA A 107 -8.26 -3.63 -5.22
C ALA A 107 -9.39 -2.64 -5.50
N GLN A 108 -9.29 -1.86 -6.59
CA GLN A 108 -10.31 -0.91 -7.00
C GLN A 108 -11.64 -1.59 -7.34
N ALA A 109 -11.61 -2.81 -7.89
CA ALA A 109 -12.82 -3.58 -8.21
C ALA A 109 -13.34 -4.38 -7.01
N ALA A 110 -12.45 -4.94 -6.19
CA ALA A 110 -12.78 -5.85 -5.11
C ALA A 110 -13.26 -5.14 -3.83
N ALA A 111 -12.65 -4.01 -3.46
CA ALA A 111 -12.96 -3.31 -2.22
C ALA A 111 -14.44 -2.88 -2.12
N PRO A 112 -15.08 -2.30 -3.18
CA PRO A 112 -16.50 -1.97 -3.13
C PRO A 112 -17.42 -3.19 -2.97
N LEU A 113 -16.95 -4.38 -3.38
CA LEU A 113 -17.69 -5.64 -3.30
C LEU A 113 -17.44 -6.37 -1.98
N GLY A 114 -16.37 -6.01 -1.24
CA GLY A 114 -15.94 -6.71 -0.04
C GLY A 114 -15.39 -8.11 -0.31
N VAL A 115 -14.90 -8.39 -1.54
CA VAL A 115 -14.36 -9.68 -1.95
C VAL A 115 -12.86 -9.72 -1.65
N PRO A 116 -12.34 -10.74 -0.94
CA PRO A 116 -10.93 -10.86 -0.66
C PRO A 116 -10.10 -11.14 -1.92
N ILE A 117 -8.86 -10.63 -1.93
CA ILE A 117 -7.90 -10.80 -3.01
C ILE A 117 -6.77 -11.73 -2.56
N LEU A 118 -6.35 -12.65 -3.41
CA LEU A 118 -5.13 -13.43 -3.31
C LEU A 118 -4.18 -13.09 -4.45
N GLY A 119 -3.01 -12.56 -4.13
CA GLY A 119 -1.97 -12.26 -5.12
C GLY A 119 -1.10 -13.48 -5.44
N VAL A 120 -1.12 -13.96 -6.68
CA VAL A 120 -0.18 -14.96 -7.20
C VAL A 120 0.98 -14.22 -7.88
N ASN A 121 2.18 -14.36 -7.32
CA ASN A 121 3.37 -13.67 -7.81
C ASN A 121 3.92 -14.34 -9.06
N LEU A 122 3.99 -13.62 -10.16
CA LEU A 122 4.54 -14.09 -11.44
C LEU A 122 5.79 -13.31 -11.89
N GLY A 123 6.45 -12.68 -10.96
CA GLY A 123 7.62 -11.87 -11.23
C GLY A 123 8.48 -11.68 -9.99
N ARG A 124 8.95 -10.46 -9.81
CA ARG A 124 9.69 -10.09 -8.59
C ARG A 124 8.74 -10.12 -7.39
N VAL A 125 9.24 -10.57 -6.24
CA VAL A 125 8.48 -10.58 -4.99
C VAL A 125 8.09 -9.14 -4.63
N GLY A 126 6.79 -8.87 -4.62
CA GLY A 126 6.22 -7.58 -4.23
C GLY A 126 5.82 -7.54 -2.76
N PHE A 127 5.21 -6.43 -2.35
CA PHE A 127 4.67 -6.26 -1.00
C PHE A 127 3.25 -6.80 -0.85
N LEU A 128 2.53 -7.01 -1.96
CA LEU A 128 1.11 -7.35 -1.95
C LEU A 128 0.85 -8.81 -2.31
N THR A 129 1.75 -9.44 -3.08
CA THR A 129 1.62 -10.86 -3.47
C THR A 129 1.76 -11.79 -2.26
N GLU A 130 1.09 -12.95 -2.31
CA GLU A 130 1.01 -13.90 -1.20
C GLU A 130 1.73 -15.22 -1.49
N ILE A 131 1.47 -15.80 -2.65
CA ILE A 131 1.99 -17.12 -3.03
C ILE A 131 2.64 -17.08 -4.41
N ASN A 132 3.57 -18.01 -4.63
CA ASN A 132 4.15 -18.27 -5.94
C ASN A 132 3.37 -19.39 -6.66
N PRO A 133 3.42 -19.47 -8.01
CA PRO A 133 2.65 -20.47 -8.77
C PRO A 133 2.90 -21.92 -8.36
N TRP A 134 4.14 -22.26 -7.96
CA TRP A 134 4.48 -23.61 -7.53
C TRP A 134 3.92 -24.00 -6.16
N GLN A 135 3.60 -23.01 -5.31
CA GLN A 135 2.97 -23.23 -4.01
C GLN A 135 1.45 -23.38 -4.10
N PHE A 136 0.85 -23.02 -5.26
CA PHE A 136 -0.59 -22.96 -5.39
C PHE A 136 -1.26 -24.30 -5.15
N GLU A 137 -0.76 -25.39 -5.76
CA GLU A 137 -1.36 -26.71 -5.62
C GLU A 137 -1.28 -27.23 -4.18
N GLU A 138 -0.17 -26.94 -3.49
CA GLU A 138 0.02 -27.29 -2.07
C GLU A 138 -0.94 -26.51 -1.19
N LYS A 139 -1.11 -25.20 -1.44
CA LYS A 139 -1.95 -24.30 -0.63
C LYS A 139 -3.42 -24.30 -1.03
N LEU A 140 -3.76 -24.91 -2.18
CA LEU A 140 -5.13 -24.90 -2.69
C LEU A 140 -6.16 -25.47 -1.70
N PRO A 141 -5.93 -26.62 -1.01
CA PRO A 141 -6.86 -27.12 0.01
C PRO A 141 -7.17 -26.08 1.08
N THR A 142 -6.16 -25.40 1.59
CA THR A 142 -6.28 -24.32 2.59
C THR A 142 -7.29 -23.25 2.16
N PHE A 143 -7.25 -22.82 0.89
CA PHE A 143 -8.22 -21.85 0.37
C PHE A 143 -9.61 -22.46 0.17
N LEU A 144 -9.70 -23.68 -0.38
CA LEU A 144 -10.98 -24.34 -0.61
C LEU A 144 -11.75 -24.62 0.69
N GLU A 145 -11.04 -24.91 1.76
CA GLU A 145 -11.59 -25.21 3.08
C GLU A 145 -11.82 -23.97 3.94
N GLY A 146 -11.36 -22.79 3.47
CA GLY A 146 -11.50 -21.52 4.20
C GLY A 146 -10.47 -21.33 5.31
N GLU A 147 -9.38 -22.09 5.30
CA GLU A 147 -8.31 -22.04 6.29
C GLU A 147 -7.31 -20.91 6.01
N TYR A 148 -7.79 -19.69 5.83
CA TYR A 148 -7.00 -18.48 5.64
C TYR A 148 -7.54 -17.36 6.51
N TRP A 149 -6.71 -16.36 6.80
CA TRP A 149 -7.14 -15.17 7.52
C TRP A 149 -7.31 -13.99 6.59
N LEU A 150 -8.08 -12.99 7.03
CA LEU A 150 -8.41 -11.81 6.25
C LEU A 150 -7.63 -10.60 6.77
N GLU A 151 -6.70 -10.10 5.97
CA GLU A 151 -6.00 -8.85 6.23
C GLU A 151 -6.76 -7.69 5.61
N ARG A 152 -7.10 -6.70 6.42
CA ARG A 152 -7.81 -5.49 5.97
C ARG A 152 -6.83 -4.35 5.77
N ARG A 153 -6.72 -3.86 4.54
CA ARG A 153 -5.87 -2.74 4.15
C ARG A 153 -6.72 -1.51 3.89
N ALA A 154 -6.36 -0.38 4.52
CA ALA A 154 -7.01 0.90 4.26
C ALA A 154 -6.88 1.27 2.77
N MET A 155 -7.92 1.88 2.22
CA MET A 155 -7.89 2.54 0.92
C MET A 155 -8.17 4.02 1.10
N LEU A 156 -7.64 4.86 0.20
CA LEU A 156 -8.02 6.26 0.10
C LEU A 156 -9.13 6.43 -0.92
N GLN A 157 -10.07 7.30 -0.61
CA GLN A 157 -11.00 7.89 -1.56
C GLN A 157 -10.55 9.32 -1.82
N ALA A 158 -10.30 9.65 -3.10
CA ALA A 158 -9.95 11.00 -3.54
C ALA A 158 -11.06 11.55 -4.44
N GLU A 159 -11.52 12.75 -4.15
CA GLU A 159 -12.50 13.48 -4.96
C GLU A 159 -11.82 14.73 -5.53
N LEU A 160 -11.84 14.87 -6.85
CA LEU A 160 -11.37 16.06 -7.55
C LEU A 160 -12.52 17.01 -7.78
N TRP A 161 -12.40 18.22 -7.25
CA TRP A 161 -13.38 19.29 -7.37
C TRP A 161 -12.80 20.48 -8.16
N ARG A 162 -13.54 20.97 -9.13
CA ARG A 162 -13.25 22.18 -9.91
C ARG A 162 -14.36 23.20 -9.66
N GLY A 163 -14.06 24.19 -8.85
CA GLY A 163 -15.10 25.03 -8.25
C GLY A 163 -16.05 24.18 -7.41
N GLU A 164 -17.34 24.22 -7.71
CA GLU A 164 -18.38 23.41 -7.05
C GLU A 164 -18.70 22.08 -7.77
N LYS A 165 -18.02 21.82 -8.90
CA LYS A 165 -18.27 20.62 -9.71
C LYS A 165 -17.34 19.48 -9.30
N LEU A 166 -17.91 18.31 -8.97
CA LEU A 166 -17.15 17.07 -8.84
C LEU A 166 -16.73 16.60 -10.23
N VAL A 167 -15.41 16.56 -10.47
CA VAL A 167 -14.80 16.09 -11.73
C VAL A 167 -14.68 14.58 -11.75
N GLY A 168 -14.31 13.98 -10.61
CA GLY A 168 -14.16 12.53 -10.48
C GLY A 168 -13.94 12.08 -9.04
N SER A 169 -14.19 10.81 -8.80
CA SER A 169 -13.91 10.14 -7.53
C SER A 169 -13.13 8.86 -7.80
N TYR A 170 -12.08 8.62 -7.02
CA TYR A 170 -11.07 7.60 -7.26
C TYR A 170 -10.77 6.85 -5.97
N LEU A 171 -10.42 5.56 -6.09
CA LEU A 171 -9.95 4.73 -4.97
C LEU A 171 -8.48 4.38 -5.16
N ALA A 172 -7.67 4.51 -4.10
CA ALA A 172 -6.28 4.13 -4.07
C ALA A 172 -5.99 3.14 -2.94
N LEU A 173 -5.25 2.08 -3.26
CA LEU A 173 -4.68 1.18 -2.24
C LEU A 173 -3.35 1.72 -1.72
N ASN A 174 -2.53 2.32 -2.60
CA ASN A 174 -1.24 2.90 -2.22
C ASN A 174 -1.36 4.40 -1.96
N ASP A 175 -1.58 5.20 -3.00
CA ASP A 175 -1.40 6.64 -2.90
C ASP A 175 -2.21 7.46 -3.91
N VAL A 176 -2.40 8.72 -3.53
CA VAL A 176 -2.96 9.80 -4.34
C VAL A 176 -1.88 10.87 -4.44
N VAL A 177 -1.50 11.23 -5.65
CA VAL A 177 -0.39 12.15 -5.92
C VAL A 177 -0.85 13.33 -6.74
N ALA A 178 -0.63 14.54 -6.25
CA ALA A 178 -0.71 15.77 -7.03
C ALA A 178 0.72 16.17 -7.41
N SER A 179 1.03 16.24 -8.70
CA SER A 179 2.39 16.55 -9.16
C SER A 179 2.40 17.39 -10.45
N ARG A 180 3.48 18.11 -10.64
CA ARG A 180 3.77 18.79 -11.91
C ARG A 180 4.01 17.79 -13.04
N ALA A 181 3.75 18.23 -14.28
CA ALA A 181 4.07 17.49 -15.50
C ALA A 181 5.45 17.84 -16.04
N SER A 182 5.83 19.11 -15.96
CA SER A 182 7.07 19.64 -16.56
C SER A 182 8.18 19.86 -15.53
N LEU A 183 9.43 19.88 -15.97
CA LEU A 183 10.59 20.07 -15.09
C LEU A 183 10.82 21.52 -14.65
N SER A 184 10.08 22.49 -15.21
CA SER A 184 10.43 23.90 -15.11
C SER A 184 9.83 24.66 -13.92
N ARG A 185 8.73 24.18 -13.33
CA ARG A 185 8.04 24.88 -12.23
C ARG A 185 7.52 23.93 -11.18
N VAL A 186 7.34 24.42 -9.96
CA VAL A 186 6.79 23.69 -8.81
C VAL A 186 5.27 23.83 -8.77
N VAL A 187 4.60 22.92 -8.03
CA VAL A 187 3.18 23.05 -7.67
C VAL A 187 3.08 23.61 -6.26
N ASN A 188 2.20 24.58 -6.05
CA ASN A 188 1.84 25.05 -4.73
C ASN A 188 0.60 24.26 -4.26
N CYS A 189 0.79 23.40 -3.29
CA CYS A 189 -0.29 22.63 -2.67
C CYS A 189 -0.68 23.24 -1.33
N HIS A 190 -1.87 23.77 -1.22
CA HIS A 190 -2.44 24.30 0.03
C HIS A 190 -2.99 23.13 0.84
N LEU A 191 -2.24 22.69 1.85
CA LEU A 191 -2.64 21.60 2.73
C LEU A 191 -3.60 22.09 3.80
N THR A 192 -4.78 21.47 3.86
CA THR A 192 -5.79 21.65 4.90
C THR A 192 -6.13 20.28 5.50
N VAL A 193 -6.26 20.20 6.82
CA VAL A 193 -6.65 18.99 7.55
C VAL A 193 -7.85 19.31 8.44
N ASN A 194 -8.95 18.58 8.27
CA ASN A 194 -10.22 18.80 8.97
C ASN A 194 -10.70 20.26 8.93
N GLY A 195 -10.54 20.92 7.77
CA GLY A 195 -10.90 22.32 7.57
C GLY A 195 -9.89 23.34 8.13
N ALA A 196 -8.89 22.92 8.87
CA ALA A 196 -7.83 23.79 9.38
C ALA A 196 -6.67 23.87 8.39
N ARG A 197 -6.30 25.07 7.95
CA ARG A 197 -5.13 25.26 7.09
C ARG A 197 -3.84 24.93 7.87
N VAL A 198 -3.04 24.02 7.31
CA VAL A 198 -1.77 23.61 7.92
C VAL A 198 -0.60 24.39 7.34
N THR A 199 -0.45 24.37 6.01
CA THR A 199 0.67 25.04 5.32
C THR A 199 0.42 25.10 3.81
N THR A 200 1.32 25.79 3.11
CA THR A 200 1.48 25.64 1.65
C THR A 200 2.77 24.85 1.40
N ILE A 201 2.65 23.77 0.64
CA ILE A 201 3.78 22.94 0.23
C ILE A 201 4.15 23.37 -1.19
N VAL A 202 5.38 23.91 -1.34
CA VAL A 202 5.97 24.24 -2.63
C VAL A 202 6.92 23.13 -3.01
N ALA A 203 6.55 22.31 -3.99
CA ALA A 203 7.25 21.06 -4.30
C ALA A 203 7.01 20.61 -5.75
N ASP A 204 7.71 19.56 -6.18
CA ASP A 204 7.40 18.86 -7.42
C ASP A 204 6.04 18.15 -7.36
N GLY A 205 5.55 17.91 -6.14
CA GLY A 205 4.26 17.33 -5.86
C GLY A 205 4.07 16.97 -4.40
N VAL A 206 2.89 16.44 -4.09
CA VAL A 206 2.51 15.95 -2.76
C VAL A 206 1.88 14.58 -2.91
N ILE A 207 2.34 13.63 -2.10
CA ILE A 207 1.82 12.27 -1.99
C ILE A 207 0.99 12.18 -0.73
N VAL A 208 -0.23 11.66 -0.85
CA VAL A 208 -1.04 11.19 0.29
C VAL A 208 -1.15 9.68 0.16
N ALA A 209 -0.56 8.93 1.09
CA ALA A 209 -0.46 7.48 1.00
C ALA A 209 -1.09 6.76 2.20
N THR A 210 -1.60 5.57 1.94
CA THR A 210 -1.98 4.61 2.98
C THR A 210 -0.74 4.00 3.64
N PRO A 211 -0.86 3.26 4.75
CA PRO A 211 0.24 2.46 5.27
C PRO A 211 0.77 1.45 4.25
N THR A 212 -0.10 0.88 3.41
CA THR A 212 0.31 0.00 2.29
C THR A 212 1.18 0.74 1.29
N GLY A 213 0.78 1.94 0.87
CA GLY A 213 1.53 2.80 -0.06
C GLY A 213 2.78 3.43 0.54
N SER A 214 2.98 3.35 1.86
CA SER A 214 4.19 3.87 2.52
C SER A 214 5.47 3.19 2.02
N THR A 215 5.38 1.99 1.46
CA THR A 215 6.50 1.25 0.84
C THR A 215 6.61 1.47 -0.68
N ALA A 216 5.74 2.29 -1.27
CA ALA A 216 5.70 2.63 -2.69
C ALA A 216 6.34 4.01 -2.98
N TYR A 217 5.64 4.90 -3.64
CA TYR A 217 6.20 6.20 -4.04
C TYR A 217 6.51 7.11 -2.85
N SER A 218 5.71 7.03 -1.78
CA SER A 218 5.99 7.77 -0.53
C SER A 218 7.38 7.45 0.02
N MET A 219 7.79 6.17 0.05
CA MET A 219 9.14 5.78 0.48
C MET A 219 10.22 6.35 -0.43
N ALA A 220 10.03 6.29 -1.74
CA ALA A 220 10.99 6.84 -2.71
C ALA A 220 11.15 8.37 -2.56
N ALA A 221 10.10 9.07 -2.11
CA ALA A 221 10.12 10.50 -1.78
C ALA A 221 10.64 10.79 -0.35
N GLY A 222 11.10 9.79 0.40
CA GLY A 222 11.66 9.93 1.76
C GLY A 222 10.62 9.86 2.88
N GLY A 223 9.41 9.37 2.60
CA GLY A 223 8.39 9.08 3.61
C GLY A 223 8.76 7.89 4.52
N PRO A 224 8.18 7.81 5.72
CA PRO A 224 8.40 6.70 6.64
C PRO A 224 7.70 5.43 6.16
N ILE A 225 8.28 4.27 6.47
CA ILE A 225 7.62 2.98 6.30
C ILE A 225 6.64 2.79 7.46
N LEU A 226 5.39 2.50 7.14
CA LEU A 226 4.33 2.24 8.10
C LEU A 226 3.94 0.76 8.06
N HIS A 227 3.65 0.19 9.24
CA HIS A 227 3.07 -1.15 9.28
C HIS A 227 1.69 -1.13 8.61
N PRO A 228 1.35 -2.11 7.75
CA PRO A 228 0.10 -2.08 6.98
C PRO A 228 -1.19 -2.02 7.78
N GLU A 229 -1.16 -2.52 9.03
CA GLU A 229 -2.32 -2.52 9.94
C GLU A 229 -2.47 -1.21 10.73
N LEU A 230 -1.58 -0.22 10.56
CA LEU A 230 -1.72 1.07 11.24
C LEU A 230 -2.92 1.85 10.71
N ARG A 231 -3.66 2.44 11.62
CA ARG A 231 -4.77 3.34 11.30
C ARG A 231 -4.25 4.76 11.10
N SER A 232 -3.66 5.01 9.94
CA SER A 232 -2.98 6.26 9.63
C SER A 232 -2.93 6.55 8.13
N VAL A 233 -2.61 7.79 7.80
CA VAL A 233 -2.32 8.27 6.45
C VAL A 233 -1.02 9.04 6.51
N VAL A 234 -0.18 8.95 5.49
CA VAL A 234 1.06 9.72 5.41
C VAL A 234 1.02 10.72 4.26
N ILE A 235 1.41 11.96 4.54
CA ILE A 235 1.57 13.02 3.55
C ILE A 235 3.07 13.23 3.36
N THR A 236 3.57 13.07 2.13
CA THR A 236 4.99 13.20 1.80
C THR A 236 5.17 14.16 0.62
N PRO A 237 5.85 15.30 0.79
CA PRO A 237 6.22 16.18 -0.32
C PRO A 237 7.26 15.51 -1.24
N ILE A 238 7.17 15.78 -2.53
CA ILE A 238 8.16 15.33 -3.54
C ILE A 238 9.11 16.49 -3.82
N ALA A 239 10.40 16.33 -3.54
CA ALA A 239 11.43 17.33 -3.74
C ALA A 239 11.00 18.75 -3.29
N PRO A 240 10.62 18.93 -2.00
CA PRO A 240 10.08 20.20 -1.54
C PRO A 240 11.13 21.34 -1.59
N TYR A 241 10.66 22.52 -2.00
CA TYR A 241 11.47 23.74 -2.03
C TYR A 241 11.16 24.59 -0.79
N LEU A 242 12.18 24.86 0.04
CA LEU A 242 12.08 25.70 1.26
C LEU A 242 10.95 25.29 2.24
N THR A 243 10.52 24.04 2.21
CA THR A 243 9.46 23.54 3.08
C THR A 243 10.03 22.97 4.37
N VAL A 244 9.45 23.35 5.52
CA VAL A 244 9.83 22.85 6.85
C VAL A 244 9.33 21.41 7.07
N ILE A 245 8.21 21.03 6.44
CA ILE A 245 7.58 19.72 6.59
C ILE A 245 8.22 18.72 5.62
N LYS A 246 8.83 17.66 6.16
CA LYS A 246 9.33 16.53 5.36
C LYS A 246 8.23 15.50 5.07
N SER A 247 7.68 14.92 6.11
CA SER A 247 6.53 14.02 6.02
C SER A 247 5.69 14.18 7.28
N MET A 248 4.37 13.95 7.14
CA MET A 248 3.41 14.04 8.24
C MET A 248 2.58 12.76 8.27
N VAL A 249 2.49 12.12 9.43
CA VAL A 249 1.62 10.97 9.67
C VAL A 249 0.41 11.46 10.47
N LEU A 250 -0.78 11.15 9.97
CA LEU A 250 -2.06 11.56 10.56
C LEU A 250 -2.92 10.31 10.85
N PRO A 251 -3.80 10.37 11.85
CA PRO A 251 -4.86 9.37 12.02
C PRO A 251 -5.73 9.20 10.77
N ASP A 252 -6.28 8.01 10.56
CA ASP A 252 -7.08 7.62 9.39
C ASP A 252 -8.49 8.24 9.32
N ASP A 253 -8.95 8.87 10.39
CA ASP A 253 -10.21 9.59 10.47
C ASP A 253 -10.13 11.05 9.97
N ASN A 254 -8.93 11.51 9.59
CA ASN A 254 -8.75 12.88 9.10
C ASN A 254 -9.21 13.02 7.63
N THR A 255 -9.79 14.17 7.35
CA THR A 255 -10.05 14.63 5.98
C THR A 255 -8.92 15.56 5.56
N ILE A 256 -8.25 15.23 4.45
CA ILE A 256 -7.14 15.97 3.89
C ILE A 256 -7.65 16.68 2.63
N GLU A 257 -7.38 17.96 2.51
CA GLU A 257 -7.66 18.73 1.28
C GLU A 257 -6.35 19.32 0.75
N LEU A 258 -6.09 19.11 -0.54
CA LEU A 258 -5.03 19.74 -1.30
C LEU A 258 -5.66 20.74 -2.27
N GLY A 259 -5.52 22.03 -1.99
CA GLY A 259 -5.83 23.09 -2.96
C GLY A 259 -4.66 23.26 -3.90
N ILE A 260 -4.92 23.30 -5.18
CA ILE A 260 -3.90 23.37 -6.23
C ILE A 260 -3.79 24.81 -6.73
N ASP A 261 -2.57 25.32 -6.71
CA ASP A 261 -2.21 26.61 -7.33
C ASP A 261 -1.05 26.31 -8.27
N THR A 262 -1.32 26.44 -9.58
CA THR A 262 -0.40 26.06 -10.64
C THR A 262 -0.59 26.89 -11.90
N ASP A 263 0.50 27.40 -12.46
CA ASP A 263 0.54 28.09 -13.77
C ASP A 263 0.83 27.13 -14.93
N ASP A 264 1.21 25.86 -14.62
CA ASP A 264 1.65 24.86 -15.58
C ASP A 264 0.83 23.58 -15.50
N GLU A 265 1.05 22.67 -16.47
CA GLU A 265 0.44 21.35 -16.47
C GLU A 265 0.79 20.58 -15.21
N SER A 266 -0.24 20.13 -14.52
CA SER A 266 -0.15 19.32 -13.31
C SER A 266 -1.15 18.16 -13.38
N PHE A 267 -0.86 17.08 -12.70
CA PHE A 267 -1.69 15.88 -12.74
C PHE A 267 -2.01 15.34 -11.34
N LEU A 268 -3.23 14.87 -11.20
CA LEU A 268 -3.62 13.94 -10.17
C LEU A 268 -3.36 12.52 -10.66
N THR A 269 -2.58 11.77 -9.90
CA THR A 269 -2.31 10.35 -10.16
C THR A 269 -2.82 9.51 -9.00
N VAL A 270 -3.45 8.38 -9.29
CA VAL A 270 -4.00 7.45 -8.29
C VAL A 270 -3.42 6.06 -8.53
N ASP A 271 -2.70 5.53 -7.55
CA ASP A 271 -1.96 4.25 -7.62
C ASP A 271 -1.05 4.14 -8.86
N GLY A 272 -0.60 5.25 -9.44
CA GLY A 272 0.16 5.28 -10.67
C GLY A 272 -0.60 4.76 -11.91
N GLN A 273 -1.94 4.65 -11.85
CA GLN A 273 -2.75 4.04 -12.91
C GLN A 273 -3.72 5.02 -13.57
N SER A 274 -4.28 5.95 -12.82
CA SER A 274 -5.16 7.00 -13.33
C SER A 274 -4.39 8.31 -13.41
N PHE A 275 -4.57 9.06 -14.52
CA PHE A 275 -3.95 10.36 -14.74
C PHE A 275 -5.03 11.35 -15.11
N VAL A 276 -5.19 12.40 -14.32
CA VAL A 276 -6.21 13.43 -14.51
C VAL A 276 -5.55 14.80 -14.46
N ALA A 277 -5.75 15.62 -15.48
CA ALA A 277 -5.21 16.97 -15.52
C ALA A 277 -5.80 17.84 -14.39
N LEU A 278 -4.92 18.48 -13.64
CA LEU A 278 -5.25 19.47 -12.63
C LEU A 278 -5.18 20.87 -13.24
N HIS A 279 -6.08 21.73 -12.82
CA HIS A 279 -6.13 23.14 -13.19
C HIS A 279 -5.93 24.00 -11.94
N ASP A 280 -5.54 25.23 -12.15
CA ASP A 280 -5.48 26.22 -11.07
C ASP A 280 -6.83 26.35 -10.34
N GLY A 281 -6.80 26.40 -9.02
CA GLY A 281 -7.98 26.43 -8.16
C GLY A 281 -8.69 25.08 -7.96
N ASP A 282 -8.21 23.98 -8.55
CA ASP A 282 -8.73 22.64 -8.28
C ASP A 282 -8.48 22.25 -6.81
N ARG A 283 -9.40 21.47 -6.24
CA ARG A 283 -9.28 20.92 -4.88
C ARG A 283 -9.39 19.41 -4.91
N ILE A 284 -8.49 18.74 -4.22
CA ILE A 284 -8.52 17.29 -4.06
C ILE A 284 -8.86 16.99 -2.60
N LEU A 285 -10.05 16.44 -2.36
CA LEU A 285 -10.50 16.01 -1.04
C LEU A 285 -10.18 14.53 -0.87
N ILE A 286 -9.39 14.19 0.14
CA ILE A 286 -8.88 12.84 0.37
C ILE A 286 -9.27 12.39 1.79
N LYS A 287 -9.84 11.19 1.88
CA LYS A 287 -10.18 10.52 3.14
C LYS A 287 -9.99 9.02 3.01
N VAL A 288 -9.92 8.31 4.12
CA VAL A 288 -9.96 6.85 4.09
C VAL A 288 -11.34 6.40 3.60
N ALA A 289 -11.34 5.48 2.64
CA ALA A 289 -12.57 4.92 2.07
C ALA A 289 -13.29 4.03 3.10
N PRO A 290 -14.64 3.99 3.05
CA PRO A 290 -15.42 3.19 4.01
C PRO A 290 -15.17 1.67 3.88
N ASN A 291 -14.80 1.21 2.68
CA ASN A 291 -14.56 -0.19 2.41
C ASN A 291 -13.05 -0.43 2.28
N PRO A 292 -12.44 -1.25 3.17
CA PRO A 292 -11.04 -1.64 3.03
C PRO A 292 -10.87 -2.64 1.88
N CYS A 293 -9.67 -2.70 1.33
CA CYS A 293 -9.26 -3.83 0.51
C CYS A 293 -8.95 -5.02 1.42
N ILE A 294 -9.55 -6.17 1.14
CA ILE A 294 -9.38 -7.38 1.92
C ILE A 294 -8.42 -8.32 1.18
N PHE A 295 -7.41 -8.83 1.88
CA PHE A 295 -6.50 -9.84 1.36
C PHE A 295 -6.71 -11.17 2.07
N ALA A 296 -6.77 -12.25 1.31
CA ALA A 296 -6.69 -13.61 1.83
C ALA A 296 -5.21 -13.96 2.07
N ARG A 297 -4.86 -14.34 3.31
CA ARG A 297 -3.51 -14.61 3.74
C ARG A 297 -3.37 -16.01 4.32
N VAL A 298 -2.29 -16.68 3.94
CA VAL A 298 -1.87 -17.98 4.51
C VAL A 298 -0.52 -17.89 5.23
N GLN A 299 0.19 -16.78 5.05
CA GLN A 299 1.41 -16.47 5.77
C GLN A 299 1.11 -15.93 7.17
N ASP A 300 2.06 -16.02 8.08
CA ASP A 300 1.95 -15.47 9.43
C ASP A 300 1.78 -13.94 9.41
N ARG A 301 1.15 -13.37 10.44
CA ARG A 301 0.98 -11.90 10.56
C ARG A 301 2.31 -11.15 10.59
N ASP A 302 3.36 -11.78 11.10
CA ASP A 302 4.69 -11.19 11.18
C ASP A 302 5.44 -11.24 9.83
N TYR A 303 4.83 -11.84 8.79
CA TYR A 303 5.44 -11.97 7.46
C TYR A 303 5.83 -10.63 6.84
N PHE A 304 5.07 -9.56 7.06
CA PHE A 304 5.44 -8.23 6.60
C PHE A 304 6.78 -7.79 7.22
N SER A 305 6.90 -7.83 8.54
CA SER A 305 8.09 -7.38 9.28
C SER A 305 9.30 -8.28 9.01
N SER A 306 9.10 -9.59 8.98
CA SER A 306 10.18 -10.57 8.76
C SER A 306 10.76 -10.53 7.35
N THR A 307 9.97 -10.10 6.35
CA THR A 307 10.40 -10.04 4.94
C THR A 307 10.68 -8.62 4.44
N LEU A 308 10.45 -7.59 5.26
CA LEU A 308 10.57 -6.18 4.85
C LEU A 308 11.92 -5.87 4.20
N VAL A 309 13.02 -6.18 4.88
CA VAL A 309 14.38 -5.85 4.40
C VAL A 309 14.72 -6.62 3.12
N SER A 310 14.32 -7.89 3.02
CA SER A 310 14.58 -8.69 1.81
C SER A 310 13.78 -8.18 0.60
N ARG A 311 12.58 -7.66 0.82
CA ARG A 311 11.75 -7.05 -0.24
C ARG A 311 12.26 -5.69 -0.69
N LEU A 312 12.86 -4.92 0.23
CA LEU A 312 13.47 -3.62 -0.07
C LEU A 312 14.83 -3.76 -0.77
N ARG A 313 15.58 -4.82 -0.49
CA ARG A 313 16.81 -5.14 -1.22
C ARG A 313 16.39 -5.57 -2.62
N ARG A 314 16.49 -4.65 -3.57
CA ARG A 314 16.41 -5.01 -4.99
C ARG A 314 17.52 -6.04 -5.24
N SER A 315 17.15 -7.28 -5.50
CA SER A 315 18.09 -8.24 -6.07
C SER A 315 18.44 -7.69 -7.46
N ASP A 316 19.69 -7.28 -7.59
CA ASP A 316 20.27 -6.90 -8.88
C ASP A 316 20.22 -8.08 -9.85
#